data_14a5b42b1f52f199ad45398b2cefe8c2
#
_entry.id   14a5b42b1f52f199ad45398b2cefe8c2
#
_cell.length_a   1.000
_cell.length_b   1.000
_cell.length_c   1.000
_cell.angle_alpha   90.00
_cell.angle_beta   90.00
_cell.angle_gamma   90.00
#
_symmetry.space_group_name_H-M   'P 1'
#
loop_
_entity.id
_entity.type
_entity.pdbx_description
1 polymer ?
#
loop_
_entity_poly.entity_id
_entity_poly.type
_entity_poly.pdbx_seq_one_letter_code
_entity_poly.pdbx_strand_id
1 'polypeptide(L)'
;RVHGAANKAGQKKQKMDFHSPDVADSFSHGSIILATKPPEAIGRCAMTEFDKSKLPSRHVSVGPERAPHRSYYYAMGMTEEEIAQPFVGVVSCWNEAAPCNIALMRQAQAAKAGVKSASGTPREFCTITVTDGIAMGHEGMKSSLISREVIADSVELTMRGHCYDAMIGLAGCDKSLPGLMMAMLRLNVPSVFMYGGSIMPGEFKGKDVTVLDVFEAVGQHAAGNMPDEELHELECVACPSAGACGGQFTANTMACVSEAIGLALPNSAGAPAPYESRDAYAEASGKAVMNLIANNIRPRDIVTRKSMENAATVVAATGGSTNGALHLPAMAHEAGIDFDLMQVAEIFKKTPYIADLKPGGQYVAKDMYEAGGVPMLLKTLLEGGYLHGDCLTVTGKTLAENLEEITFNPDQKVIYPVSNPITPTGGVVGLKGSLAPDGAIVKVAGMEKLQFEGTARCFDCEEDAFAAVEREDYKAGDVIIIRYEGPKGGPGMREMLSTTSAIYGQGNGDKVALI
;
A
#
# COMPACT_ATOMS: atom_id res chain seq x y z
N ARG A 1 -32.79 6.05 -51.29
CA ARG A 1 -33.83 7.11 -51.39
C ARG A 1 -34.79 6.96 -50.22
N VAL A 2 -34.68 7.84 -49.22
CA VAL A 2 -35.70 8.77 -48.76
C VAL A 2 -35.00 9.76 -47.79
N HIS A 3 -35.14 11.04 -48.11
CA HIS A 3 -34.92 12.23 -47.31
C HIS A 3 -35.78 12.16 -46.03
N GLY A 4 -35.50 12.76 -44.93
CA GLY A 4 -34.77 13.97 -44.50
C GLY A 4 -35.50 14.47 -43.28
N ALA A 5 -34.82 15.03 -42.33
CA ALA A 5 -35.22 16.24 -41.60
C ALA A 5 -34.25 16.42 -40.38
N ALA A 6 -33.48 17.50 -40.47
CA ALA A 6 -32.65 17.99 -39.40
C ALA A 6 -33.53 18.65 -38.32
N ASN A 7 -33.24 18.39 -37.05
CA ASN A 7 -33.70 19.25 -36.00
C ASN A 7 -32.48 19.71 -35.16
N LYS A 8 -32.18 21.01 -35.29
CA LYS A 8 -31.17 21.71 -34.54
C LYS A 8 -31.69 21.97 -33.11
N ALA A 9 -31.13 21.32 -32.14
CA ALA A 9 -31.21 21.77 -30.75
C ALA A 9 -29.79 22.10 -30.27
N GLY A 10 -29.59 23.38 -29.89
CA GLY A 10 -28.31 23.94 -29.55
C GLY A 10 -27.75 23.34 -28.23
N GLN A 11 -26.60 22.74 -28.32
CA GLN A 11 -25.79 22.40 -27.14
C GLN A 11 -25.01 23.64 -26.73
N LYS A 12 -25.41 24.23 -25.61
CA LYS A 12 -24.53 25.14 -24.85
C LYS A 12 -23.40 24.30 -24.26
N LYS A 13 -22.18 24.51 -24.77
CA LYS A 13 -20.96 24.07 -24.12
C LYS A 13 -20.78 24.91 -22.86
N GLN A 14 -21.02 24.34 -21.69
CA GLN A 14 -20.51 24.85 -20.43
C GLN A 14 -19.05 24.41 -20.31
N LYS A 15 -18.12 25.36 -20.45
CA LYS A 15 -16.75 25.20 -20.00
C LYS A 15 -16.80 25.19 -18.47
N MET A 16 -16.39 24.08 -17.85
CA MET A 16 -15.99 24.10 -16.45
C MET A 16 -14.55 24.62 -16.38
N ASP A 17 -14.39 25.85 -15.96
CA ASP A 17 -13.11 26.39 -15.56
C ASP A 17 -12.81 25.88 -14.14
N PHE A 18 -11.82 25.01 -14.01
CA PHE A 18 -11.23 24.61 -12.73
C PHE A 18 -10.28 25.71 -12.22
N HIS A 19 -10.81 26.83 -11.83
CA HIS A 19 -10.13 27.81 -10.99
C HIS A 19 -11.17 28.45 -10.07
N SER A 20 -11.23 27.96 -8.83
CA SER A 20 -11.80 28.71 -7.72
C SER A 20 -10.70 28.89 -6.66
N PRO A 21 -10.21 30.11 -6.47
CA PRO A 21 -9.29 30.46 -5.40
C PRO A 21 -10.09 31.06 -4.24
N ASP A 22 -10.78 30.25 -3.43
CA ASP A 22 -11.40 30.73 -2.20
C ASP A 22 -11.77 29.57 -1.23
N VAL A 23 -10.75 28.80 -0.80
CA VAL A 23 -10.84 27.95 0.40
C VAL A 23 -9.52 28.04 1.19
N ALA A 24 -8.92 29.23 1.26
CA ALA A 24 -7.65 29.44 1.95
C ALA A 24 -7.73 30.29 3.22
N ASP A 25 -8.92 30.51 3.80
CA ASP A 25 -9.01 31.33 5.02
C ASP A 25 -10.09 30.84 5.99
N SER A 26 -9.86 29.69 6.64
CA SER A 26 -10.57 29.38 7.92
C SER A 26 -9.91 28.33 8.80
N PHE A 27 -8.60 28.20 8.80
CA PHE A 27 -7.90 27.40 9.83
C PHE A 27 -6.87 28.26 10.58
N SER A 28 -7.37 29.18 11.41
CA SER A 28 -6.58 29.75 12.48
C SER A 28 -7.15 29.23 13.80
N HIS A 29 -6.43 28.40 14.47
CA HIS A 29 -6.12 28.24 15.89
C HIS A 29 -5.89 26.77 16.27
N GLY A 30 -4.68 26.53 16.71
CA GLY A 30 -4.45 25.53 17.73
C GLY A 30 -3.56 24.36 17.36
N SER A 31 -2.45 24.36 17.99
CA SER A 31 -1.51 23.24 18.19
C SER A 31 -0.43 23.09 17.13
N ILE A 32 0.75 23.45 17.57
CA ILE A 32 2.02 23.09 16.94
C ILE A 32 2.09 21.56 16.90
N ILE A 33 1.60 20.99 15.82
CA ILE A 33 1.92 19.63 15.46
C ILE A 33 3.40 19.68 15.08
N LEU A 34 4.23 19.01 15.87
CA LEU A 34 5.59 18.62 15.44
C LEU A 34 5.39 17.70 14.21
N ALA A 35 5.09 18.31 13.06
CA ALA A 35 5.27 17.66 11.79
C ALA A 35 6.75 17.23 11.78
N THR A 36 7.00 15.93 11.86
CA THR A 36 8.34 15.40 11.62
C THR A 36 8.71 15.93 10.24
N LYS A 37 9.64 16.91 10.23
CA LYS A 37 10.17 17.45 8.97
C LYS A 37 10.58 16.26 8.10
N PRO A 38 10.30 16.31 6.78
CA PRO A 38 10.92 15.34 5.88
C PRO A 38 12.41 15.32 6.21
N PRO A 39 13.06 14.14 6.22
CA PRO A 39 14.45 14.02 6.67
C PRO A 39 15.27 15.13 6.03
N GLU A 40 15.91 15.96 6.87
CA GLU A 40 16.78 17.03 6.39
C GLU A 40 17.73 16.39 5.39
N ALA A 41 17.86 17.00 4.23
CA ALA A 41 18.54 16.47 3.08
C ALA A 41 19.71 15.60 3.50
N ILE A 42 19.64 14.30 3.18
CA ILE A 42 20.80 13.39 3.20
C ILE A 42 21.98 14.24 2.75
N GLY A 43 22.96 14.46 3.62
CA GLY A 43 23.96 15.51 3.55
C GLY A 43 24.44 15.69 2.11
N ARG A 44 24.72 16.92 1.67
CA ARG A 44 25.11 17.22 0.28
C ARG A 44 25.99 16.09 -0.21
N CYS A 45 25.43 15.22 -1.07
CA CYS A 45 26.22 14.24 -1.79
C CYS A 45 27.26 15.06 -2.55
N ALA A 46 28.51 15.02 -2.13
CA ALA A 46 29.61 15.51 -2.96
C ALA A 46 29.36 14.87 -4.31
N MET A 47 29.45 15.65 -5.43
CA MET A 47 29.19 15.14 -6.78
C MET A 47 29.97 13.85 -6.94
N THR A 48 29.27 12.71 -6.77
CA THR A 48 29.89 11.40 -6.83
C THR A 48 30.07 11.09 -8.29
N GLU A 49 31.28 11.01 -8.75
CA GLU A 49 31.58 10.58 -10.11
C GLU A 49 31.28 9.08 -10.20
N PHE A 50 30.21 8.73 -10.92
CA PHE A 50 29.80 7.33 -11.10
C PHE A 50 30.63 6.68 -12.21
N ASP A 51 31.25 5.56 -11.92
CA ASP A 51 31.94 4.75 -12.93
C ASP A 51 30.92 3.97 -13.78
N LYS A 52 30.48 4.58 -14.88
CA LYS A 52 29.51 4.00 -15.81
C LYS A 52 29.90 2.61 -16.30
N SER A 53 31.20 2.31 -16.38
CA SER A 53 31.68 1.00 -16.83
C SER A 53 31.31 -0.17 -15.93
N LYS A 54 30.98 0.11 -14.68
CA LYS A 54 30.54 -0.87 -13.67
C LYS A 54 29.01 -1.03 -13.58
N LEU A 55 28.26 -0.16 -14.25
CA LEU A 55 26.79 -0.15 -14.19
C LEU A 55 26.17 -0.98 -15.33
N PRO A 56 24.98 -1.57 -15.14
CA PRO A 56 24.25 -2.29 -16.20
C PRO A 56 24.06 -1.47 -17.47
N SER A 57 23.80 -0.18 -17.36
CA SER A 57 23.58 0.72 -18.50
C SER A 57 24.79 0.91 -19.41
N ARG A 58 26.00 0.45 -19.02
CA ARG A 58 27.15 0.39 -19.94
C ARG A 58 26.83 -0.39 -21.22
N HIS A 59 25.98 -1.43 -21.11
CA HIS A 59 25.59 -2.27 -22.23
C HIS A 59 24.79 -1.53 -23.34
N VAL A 60 24.30 -0.33 -23.06
CA VAL A 60 23.54 0.49 -24.00
C VAL A 60 24.14 1.88 -24.21
N SER A 61 25.23 2.25 -23.50
CA SER A 61 25.79 3.59 -23.54
C SER A 61 27.28 3.68 -23.79
N VAL A 62 28.08 2.65 -23.45
CA VAL A 62 29.55 2.74 -23.48
C VAL A 62 30.11 1.98 -24.67
N GLY A 63 31.07 2.57 -25.38
CA GLY A 63 31.79 1.99 -26.52
C GLY A 63 31.20 2.35 -27.89
N PRO A 64 32.00 2.24 -28.95
CA PRO A 64 31.57 2.59 -30.31
C PRO A 64 30.45 1.67 -30.83
N GLU A 65 30.40 0.42 -30.42
CA GLU A 65 29.37 -0.57 -30.77
C GLU A 65 28.00 -0.19 -30.21
N ARG A 66 27.93 0.74 -29.28
CA ARG A 66 26.68 1.27 -28.70
C ARG A 66 26.21 2.58 -29.35
N ALA A 67 26.85 3.03 -30.41
CA ALA A 67 26.41 4.20 -31.16
C ALA A 67 24.94 4.12 -31.62
N PRO A 68 24.41 2.97 -32.14
CA PRO A 68 22.99 2.85 -32.47
C PRO A 68 22.06 3.11 -31.27
N HIS A 69 22.41 2.61 -30.07
CA HIS A 69 21.63 2.82 -28.86
C HIS A 69 21.61 4.31 -28.47
N ARG A 70 22.78 4.97 -28.51
CA ARG A 70 22.89 6.41 -28.23
C ARG A 70 22.13 7.26 -29.23
N SER A 71 22.01 6.83 -30.49
CA SER A 71 21.18 7.51 -31.49
C SER A 71 19.71 7.58 -31.06
N TYR A 72 19.16 6.52 -30.44
CA TYR A 72 17.81 6.56 -29.87
C TYR A 72 17.73 7.51 -28.66
N TYR A 73 18.76 7.57 -27.82
CA TYR A 73 18.79 8.49 -26.69
C TYR A 73 18.82 9.95 -27.16
N TYR A 74 19.61 10.27 -28.17
CA TYR A 74 19.58 11.60 -28.79
C TYR A 74 18.23 11.94 -29.44
N ALA A 75 17.59 10.97 -30.08
CA ALA A 75 16.24 11.15 -30.63
C ALA A 75 15.18 11.45 -29.53
N MET A 76 15.40 10.98 -28.31
CA MET A 76 14.59 11.31 -27.14
C MET A 76 15.02 12.62 -26.44
N GLY A 77 15.95 13.38 -27.01
CA GLY A 77 16.43 14.67 -26.48
C GLY A 77 17.43 14.56 -25.33
N MET A 78 18.07 13.39 -25.12
CA MET A 78 19.10 13.24 -24.09
C MET A 78 20.41 13.89 -24.52
N THR A 79 21.10 14.53 -23.57
CA THR A 79 22.45 15.07 -23.75
C THR A 79 23.53 14.00 -23.53
N GLU A 80 24.76 14.27 -23.92
CA GLU A 80 25.90 13.40 -23.64
C GLU A 80 26.12 13.23 -22.13
N GLU A 81 25.93 14.28 -21.36
CA GLU A 81 26.01 14.25 -19.90
C GLU A 81 24.96 13.29 -19.30
N GLU A 82 23.70 13.41 -19.72
CA GLU A 82 22.64 12.51 -19.26
C GLU A 82 22.90 11.04 -19.65
N ILE A 83 23.50 10.78 -20.82
CA ILE A 83 23.87 9.43 -21.25
C ILE A 83 25.02 8.87 -20.40
N ALA A 84 25.92 9.72 -19.93
CA ALA A 84 27.04 9.32 -19.08
C ALA A 84 26.64 9.05 -17.62
N GLN A 85 25.50 9.58 -17.15
CA GLN A 85 24.98 9.39 -15.79
C GLN A 85 24.34 8.00 -15.60
N PRO A 86 24.18 7.52 -14.35
CA PRO A 86 23.41 6.32 -14.05
C PRO A 86 21.95 6.44 -14.52
N PHE A 87 21.42 5.38 -15.12
CA PHE A 87 20.02 5.32 -15.55
C PHE A 87 19.14 4.74 -14.45
N VAL A 88 18.19 5.53 -13.98
CA VAL A 88 17.25 5.15 -12.93
C VAL A 88 15.87 4.92 -13.53
N GLY A 89 15.36 3.68 -13.47
CA GLY A 89 13.97 3.38 -13.80
C GLY A 89 13.03 3.93 -12.72
N VAL A 90 12.15 4.86 -13.10
CA VAL A 90 11.08 5.35 -12.23
C VAL A 90 9.79 4.69 -12.69
N VAL A 91 9.38 3.63 -11.98
CA VAL A 91 8.20 2.87 -12.32
C VAL A 91 7.03 3.24 -11.42
N SER A 92 5.88 3.53 -12.02
CA SER A 92 4.64 3.78 -11.29
C SER A 92 3.52 2.87 -11.77
N CYS A 93 2.60 2.60 -10.86
CA CYS A 93 1.34 1.93 -11.17
C CYS A 93 0.24 2.96 -11.48
N TRP A 94 0.60 4.09 -12.08
CA TRP A 94 -0.33 5.14 -12.41
C TRP A 94 -1.39 4.67 -13.42
N ASN A 95 -2.64 5.01 -13.12
CA ASN A 95 -3.76 5.01 -14.08
C ASN A 95 -4.89 5.90 -13.54
N GLU A 96 -5.89 6.15 -14.38
CA GLU A 96 -7.07 6.95 -14.05
C GLU A 96 -8.24 6.11 -13.51
N ALA A 97 -8.07 4.78 -13.40
CA ALA A 97 -9.15 3.87 -13.01
C ALA A 97 -9.44 3.89 -11.50
N ALA A 98 -8.55 4.46 -10.68
CA ALA A 98 -8.70 4.40 -9.23
C ALA A 98 -8.07 5.60 -8.50
N PRO A 99 -8.68 6.05 -7.40
CA PRO A 99 -8.16 7.17 -6.61
C PRO A 99 -6.77 6.88 -6.03
N CYS A 100 -6.45 5.63 -5.73
CA CYS A 100 -5.15 5.23 -5.20
C CYS A 100 -3.99 5.41 -6.19
N ASN A 101 -4.26 5.55 -7.49
CA ASN A 101 -3.25 5.58 -8.55
C ASN A 101 -3.12 6.94 -9.25
N ILE A 102 -4.16 7.78 -9.23
CA ILE A 102 -4.17 9.04 -10.00
C ILE A 102 -3.10 10.05 -9.56
N ALA A 103 -2.69 10.05 -8.30
CA ALA A 103 -1.65 10.95 -7.78
C ALA A 103 -0.21 10.50 -8.12
N LEU A 104 -0.02 9.24 -8.55
CA LEU A 104 1.32 8.67 -8.75
C LEU A 104 2.09 9.36 -9.88
N MET A 105 1.41 9.89 -10.90
CA MET A 105 2.07 10.65 -11.98
C MET A 105 2.79 11.90 -11.45
N ARG A 106 2.13 12.69 -10.58
CA ARG A 106 2.74 13.86 -9.94
C ARG A 106 3.94 13.47 -9.10
N GLN A 107 3.80 12.43 -8.28
CA GLN A 107 4.85 11.92 -7.40
C GLN A 107 6.05 11.37 -8.21
N ALA A 108 5.82 10.74 -9.37
CA ALA A 108 6.88 10.30 -10.25
C ALA A 108 7.72 11.47 -10.78
N GLN A 109 7.11 12.62 -11.09
CA GLN A 109 7.85 13.82 -11.50
C GLN A 109 8.75 14.35 -10.37
N ALA A 110 8.26 14.36 -9.12
CA ALA A 110 9.06 14.74 -7.95
C ALA A 110 10.23 13.77 -7.72
N ALA A 111 10.00 12.45 -7.83
CA ALA A 111 11.06 11.45 -7.74
C ALA A 111 12.13 11.64 -8.82
N LYS A 112 11.72 11.93 -10.06
CA LYS A 112 12.65 12.26 -11.18
C LYS A 112 13.46 13.52 -10.89
N ALA A 113 12.86 14.53 -10.28
CA ALA A 113 13.57 15.74 -9.87
C ALA A 113 14.67 15.41 -8.84
N GLY A 114 14.37 14.55 -7.87
CA GLY A 114 15.34 14.05 -6.89
C GLY A 114 16.52 13.32 -7.53
N VAL A 115 16.26 12.42 -8.48
CA VAL A 115 17.31 11.71 -9.24
C VAL A 115 18.21 12.69 -10.00
N LYS A 116 17.61 13.64 -10.74
CA LYS A 116 18.35 14.65 -11.51
C LYS A 116 19.22 15.52 -10.60
N SER A 117 18.69 15.94 -9.44
CA SER A 117 19.44 16.77 -8.49
C SER A 117 20.67 16.07 -7.90
N ALA A 118 20.73 14.74 -7.99
CA ALA A 118 21.82 13.88 -7.53
C ALA A 118 22.63 13.26 -8.69
N SER A 119 22.62 13.90 -9.87
CA SER A 119 23.41 13.53 -11.06
C SER A 119 23.06 12.14 -11.62
N GLY A 120 21.76 11.77 -11.61
CA GLY A 120 21.23 10.60 -12.28
C GLY A 120 20.28 10.95 -13.41
N THR A 121 20.09 10.03 -14.34
CA THR A 121 19.17 10.16 -15.47
C THR A 121 17.94 9.29 -15.26
N PRO A 122 16.82 9.87 -14.81
CA PRO A 122 15.59 9.11 -14.57
C PRO A 122 14.89 8.78 -15.89
N ARG A 123 14.33 7.57 -15.97
CA ARG A 123 13.49 7.11 -17.07
C ARG A 123 12.19 6.53 -16.50
N GLU A 124 11.09 7.21 -16.79
CA GLU A 124 9.78 6.85 -16.30
C GLU A 124 9.13 5.82 -17.22
N PHE A 125 8.48 4.83 -16.60
CA PHE A 125 7.57 3.91 -17.27
C PHE A 125 6.47 3.47 -16.31
N CYS A 126 5.35 2.99 -16.85
CA CYS A 126 4.22 2.50 -16.05
C CYS A 126 4.11 0.99 -16.14
N THR A 127 3.62 0.38 -15.05
CA THR A 127 3.09 -0.98 -15.03
C THR A 127 1.61 -0.96 -14.70
N ILE A 128 0.95 -2.11 -14.80
CA ILE A 128 -0.49 -2.22 -14.52
C ILE A 128 -0.80 -2.07 -13.03
N THR A 129 -2.07 -1.86 -12.72
CA THR A 129 -2.68 -2.12 -11.42
C THR A 129 -4.13 -2.58 -11.61
N VAL A 130 -4.58 -3.45 -10.72
CA VAL A 130 -6.00 -3.73 -10.50
C VAL A 130 -6.35 -3.17 -9.14
N THR A 131 -7.42 -2.38 -9.06
CA THR A 131 -7.87 -1.78 -7.80
C THR A 131 -8.89 -2.68 -7.15
N ASP A 132 -8.53 -3.25 -6.01
CA ASP A 132 -9.37 -4.18 -5.27
C ASP A 132 -10.74 -3.56 -4.95
N GLY A 133 -10.79 -2.30 -4.51
CA GLY A 133 -12.04 -1.63 -4.20
C GLY A 133 -13.03 -1.52 -5.38
N ILE A 134 -12.54 -1.44 -6.62
CA ILE A 134 -13.38 -1.45 -7.83
C ILE A 134 -13.70 -2.88 -8.29
N ALA A 135 -12.74 -3.81 -8.12
CA ALA A 135 -12.87 -5.19 -8.56
C ALA A 135 -13.69 -6.06 -7.59
N MET A 136 -13.90 -5.62 -6.36
CA MET A 136 -14.53 -6.38 -5.27
C MET A 136 -16.01 -6.67 -5.54
N GLY A 137 -16.47 -7.87 -5.16
CA GLY A 137 -17.87 -8.29 -5.31
C GLY A 137 -18.29 -8.73 -6.72
N HIS A 138 -17.35 -8.87 -7.66
CA HIS A 138 -17.62 -9.39 -9.00
C HIS A 138 -16.41 -10.10 -9.61
N GLU A 139 -16.58 -10.72 -10.79
CA GLU A 139 -15.56 -11.50 -11.51
C GLU A 139 -14.20 -10.79 -11.66
N GLY A 140 -14.18 -9.47 -11.72
CA GLY A 140 -12.94 -8.67 -11.81
C GLY A 140 -11.97 -8.92 -10.68
N MET A 141 -12.45 -9.31 -9.49
CA MET A 141 -11.61 -9.57 -8.32
C MET A 141 -10.65 -10.77 -8.54
N LYS A 142 -10.98 -11.69 -9.45
CA LYS A 142 -10.10 -12.80 -9.84
C LYS A 142 -8.80 -12.33 -10.50
N SER A 143 -8.76 -11.09 -11.01
CA SER A 143 -7.56 -10.48 -11.59
C SER A 143 -6.65 -9.81 -10.55
N SER A 144 -7.13 -9.56 -9.34
CA SER A 144 -6.41 -8.79 -8.32
C SER A 144 -5.09 -9.45 -7.93
N LEU A 145 -5.10 -10.63 -7.33
CA LEU A 145 -3.85 -11.28 -6.88
C LEU A 145 -2.90 -11.60 -8.04
N ILE A 146 -3.43 -11.99 -9.20
CA ILE A 146 -2.63 -12.29 -10.40
C ILE A 146 -1.87 -11.04 -10.86
N SER A 147 -2.45 -9.84 -10.72
CA SER A 147 -1.80 -8.59 -11.11
C SER A 147 -0.48 -8.36 -10.37
N ARG A 148 -0.32 -8.87 -9.15
CA ARG A 148 0.93 -8.79 -8.37
C ARG A 148 2.11 -9.42 -9.13
N GLU A 149 1.91 -10.62 -9.68
CA GLU A 149 2.94 -11.33 -10.45
C GLU A 149 3.23 -10.61 -11.78
N VAL A 150 2.17 -10.20 -12.50
CA VAL A 150 2.31 -9.48 -13.78
C VAL A 150 3.04 -8.14 -13.58
N ILE A 151 2.80 -7.44 -12.48
CA ILE A 151 3.53 -6.23 -12.12
C ILE A 151 5.01 -6.54 -11.97
N ALA A 152 5.37 -7.55 -11.16
CA ALA A 152 6.76 -7.95 -10.96
C ALA A 152 7.44 -8.34 -12.28
N ASP A 153 6.78 -9.14 -13.12
CA ASP A 153 7.28 -9.60 -14.41
C ASP A 153 7.48 -8.45 -15.40
N SER A 154 6.49 -7.56 -15.55
CA SER A 154 6.56 -6.44 -16.48
C SER A 154 7.67 -5.45 -16.12
N VAL A 155 7.87 -5.21 -14.82
CA VAL A 155 8.95 -4.37 -14.31
C VAL A 155 10.31 -5.01 -14.56
N GLU A 156 10.45 -6.31 -14.28
CA GLU A 156 11.69 -7.04 -14.56
C GLU A 156 12.07 -6.96 -16.04
N LEU A 157 11.12 -7.21 -16.94
CA LEU A 157 11.36 -7.16 -18.39
C LEU A 157 11.82 -5.77 -18.83
N THR A 158 11.16 -4.72 -18.35
CA THR A 158 11.50 -3.34 -18.71
C THR A 158 12.87 -2.94 -18.18
N MET A 159 13.15 -3.20 -16.91
CA MET A 159 14.40 -2.86 -16.25
C MET A 159 15.60 -3.57 -16.90
N ARG A 160 15.46 -4.87 -17.17
CA ARG A 160 16.51 -5.68 -17.83
C ARG A 160 16.69 -5.30 -19.29
N GLY A 161 15.60 -5.15 -20.05
CA GLY A 161 15.64 -4.83 -21.48
C GLY A 161 16.29 -3.49 -21.77
N HIS A 162 16.12 -2.51 -20.89
CA HIS A 162 16.73 -1.17 -21.03
C HIS A 162 17.99 -0.97 -20.17
N CYS A 163 18.44 -2.00 -19.48
CA CYS A 163 19.67 -2.00 -18.67
C CYS A 163 19.69 -0.87 -17.63
N TYR A 164 18.59 -0.62 -16.93
CA TYR A 164 18.56 0.40 -15.87
C TYR A 164 19.41 -0.02 -14.66
N ASP A 165 20.10 0.96 -14.07
CA ASP A 165 21.08 0.74 -13.01
C ASP A 165 20.46 0.68 -11.62
N ALA A 166 19.30 1.33 -11.47
CA ALA A 166 18.56 1.41 -10.21
C ALA A 166 17.07 1.64 -10.47
N MET A 167 16.26 1.50 -9.43
CA MET A 167 14.80 1.57 -9.52
C MET A 167 14.18 2.42 -8.40
N ILE A 168 13.20 3.24 -8.74
CA ILE A 168 12.23 3.80 -7.80
C ILE A 168 10.86 3.24 -8.17
N GLY A 169 10.18 2.61 -7.22
CA GLY A 169 8.86 2.03 -7.45
C GLY A 169 7.79 2.78 -6.68
N LEU A 170 6.79 3.32 -7.40
CA LEU A 170 5.65 4.04 -6.84
C LEU A 170 4.36 3.22 -6.99
N ALA A 171 3.72 2.90 -5.88
CA ALA A 171 2.50 2.09 -5.85
C ALA A 171 1.45 2.68 -4.92
N GLY A 172 0.18 2.46 -5.24
CA GLY A 172 -0.95 3.01 -4.48
C GLY A 172 -2.03 1.99 -4.09
N CYS A 173 -2.01 0.75 -4.61
CA CYS A 173 -3.08 -0.22 -4.39
C CYS A 173 -2.57 -1.57 -3.92
N ASP A 174 -3.45 -2.37 -3.35
CA ASP A 174 -3.22 -3.61 -2.61
C ASP A 174 -2.13 -4.52 -3.18
N LYS A 175 -2.24 -4.91 -4.44
CA LYS A 175 -1.33 -5.87 -5.08
C LYS A 175 -0.15 -5.18 -5.75
N SER A 176 -0.25 -3.87 -6.02
CA SER A 176 0.84 -3.11 -6.64
C SER A 176 2.01 -2.85 -5.68
N LEU A 177 1.75 -2.68 -4.38
CA LEU A 177 2.83 -2.52 -3.39
C LEU A 177 3.71 -3.78 -3.31
N PRO A 178 3.17 -4.97 -3.00
CA PRO A 178 4.01 -6.17 -2.95
C PRO A 178 4.58 -6.53 -4.33
N GLY A 179 3.87 -6.31 -5.44
CA GLY A 179 4.37 -6.57 -6.79
C GLY A 179 5.63 -5.77 -7.12
N LEU A 180 5.68 -4.48 -6.79
CA LEU A 180 6.89 -3.67 -6.98
C LEU A 180 8.02 -4.08 -6.03
N MET A 181 7.73 -4.38 -4.76
CA MET A 181 8.75 -4.87 -3.84
C MET A 181 9.31 -6.24 -4.27
N MET A 182 8.48 -7.14 -4.80
CA MET A 182 8.94 -8.40 -5.42
C MET A 182 9.87 -8.14 -6.61
N ALA A 183 9.52 -7.19 -7.50
CA ALA A 183 10.39 -6.80 -8.62
C ALA A 183 11.76 -6.28 -8.14
N MET A 184 11.78 -5.44 -7.10
CA MET A 184 13.04 -4.95 -6.50
C MET A 184 13.92 -6.09 -5.98
N LEU A 185 13.31 -7.03 -5.26
CA LEU A 185 14.02 -8.20 -4.71
C LEU A 185 14.54 -9.14 -5.80
N ARG A 186 13.74 -9.36 -6.85
CA ARG A 186 14.09 -10.21 -7.99
C ARG A 186 15.23 -9.61 -8.81
N LEU A 187 15.14 -8.32 -9.14
CA LEU A 187 16.16 -7.58 -9.90
C LEU A 187 17.46 -7.38 -9.13
N ASN A 188 17.33 -7.12 -7.83
CA ASN A 188 18.44 -6.83 -6.92
C ASN A 188 19.38 -5.73 -7.42
N VAL A 189 18.82 -4.67 -8.01
CA VAL A 189 19.53 -3.41 -8.29
C VAL A 189 19.20 -2.40 -7.18
N PRO A 190 20.04 -1.37 -6.90
CA PRO A 190 19.73 -0.34 -5.93
C PRO A 190 18.30 0.20 -6.12
N SER A 191 17.47 0.15 -5.08
CA SER A 191 16.04 0.44 -5.23
C SER A 191 15.47 1.13 -4.00
N VAL A 192 14.51 2.05 -4.22
CA VAL A 192 13.71 2.69 -3.17
C VAL A 192 12.24 2.52 -3.50
N PHE A 193 11.48 2.01 -2.55
CA PHE A 193 10.03 1.90 -2.64
C PHE A 193 9.38 3.19 -2.12
N MET A 194 8.28 3.61 -2.77
CA MET A 194 7.47 4.73 -2.35
C MET A 194 5.98 4.40 -2.44
N TYR A 195 5.29 4.54 -1.33
CA TYR A 195 3.84 4.45 -1.27
C TYR A 195 3.19 5.74 -1.76
N GLY A 196 2.11 5.65 -2.52
CA GLY A 196 1.37 6.80 -3.07
C GLY A 196 0.60 7.63 -2.03
N GLY A 197 0.39 7.10 -0.83
CA GLY A 197 -0.30 7.75 0.28
C GLY A 197 -1.77 7.30 0.43
N SER A 198 -2.29 7.44 1.65
CA SER A 198 -3.69 7.16 1.98
C SER A 198 -4.63 8.25 1.46
N ILE A 199 -5.89 7.88 1.23
CA ILE A 199 -6.97 8.83 0.98
C ILE A 199 -7.32 9.58 2.26
N MET A 200 -7.83 10.81 2.14
CA MET A 200 -8.43 11.52 3.27
C MET A 200 -9.76 10.87 3.65
N PRO A 201 -10.13 10.82 4.94
CA PRO A 201 -11.48 10.47 5.32
C PRO A 201 -12.47 11.51 4.80
N GLY A 202 -13.68 11.08 4.49
CA GLY A 202 -14.81 11.95 4.28
C GLY A 202 -15.47 12.31 5.61
N GLU A 203 -16.42 13.24 5.58
CA GLU A 203 -17.25 13.56 6.74
C GLU A 203 -18.72 13.28 6.43
N PHE A 204 -19.36 12.48 7.28
CA PHE A 204 -20.79 12.20 7.18
C PHE A 204 -21.43 12.25 8.58
N LYS A 205 -22.44 13.11 8.75
CA LYS A 205 -23.15 13.31 10.03
C LYS A 205 -22.20 13.60 11.22
N GLY A 206 -21.12 14.37 10.96
CA GLY A 206 -20.14 14.78 11.97
C GLY A 206 -19.16 13.68 12.39
N LYS A 207 -19.00 12.66 11.58
CA LYS A 207 -18.03 11.56 11.79
C LYS A 207 -17.17 11.34 10.57
N ASP A 208 -15.91 10.97 10.81
CA ASP A 208 -15.00 10.52 9.75
C ASP A 208 -15.48 9.19 9.16
N VAL A 209 -15.65 9.18 7.83
CA VAL A 209 -16.09 8.01 7.07
C VAL A 209 -15.08 7.65 5.98
N THR A 210 -15.10 6.39 5.58
CA THR A 210 -14.26 5.82 4.53
C THR A 210 -15.11 4.93 3.62
N VAL A 211 -14.52 4.35 2.59
CA VAL A 211 -15.21 3.37 1.74
C VAL A 211 -15.75 2.17 2.53
N LEU A 212 -15.16 1.83 3.69
CA LEU A 212 -15.68 0.76 4.55
C LEU A 212 -17.10 1.07 5.02
N ASP A 213 -17.32 2.31 5.45
CA ASP A 213 -18.64 2.77 5.93
C ASP A 213 -19.69 2.66 4.80
N VAL A 214 -19.30 2.83 3.53
CA VAL A 214 -20.17 2.62 2.36
C VAL A 214 -20.49 1.13 2.15
N PHE A 215 -19.50 0.25 2.26
CA PHE A 215 -19.74 -1.20 2.17
C PHE A 215 -20.69 -1.70 3.27
N GLU A 216 -20.57 -1.20 4.49
CA GLU A 216 -21.47 -1.52 5.60
C GLU A 216 -22.88 -0.95 5.36
N ALA A 217 -22.96 0.27 4.80
CA ALA A 217 -24.20 0.94 4.45
C ALA A 217 -25.04 0.15 3.42
N VAL A 218 -24.39 -0.55 2.48
CA VAL A 218 -25.08 -1.48 1.55
C VAL A 218 -25.85 -2.55 2.31
N GLY A 219 -25.25 -3.13 3.37
CA GLY A 219 -25.94 -4.11 4.23
C GLY A 219 -27.10 -3.49 5.02
N GLN A 220 -26.93 -2.27 5.53
CA GLN A 220 -28.00 -1.54 6.24
C GLN A 220 -29.16 -1.21 5.29
N HIS A 221 -28.85 -0.80 4.05
CA HIS A 221 -29.84 -0.54 3.03
C HIS A 221 -30.63 -1.81 2.65
N ALA A 222 -29.94 -2.92 2.42
CA ALA A 222 -30.58 -4.20 2.12
C ALA A 222 -31.53 -4.67 3.26
N ALA A 223 -31.18 -4.38 4.51
CA ALA A 223 -32.03 -4.64 5.68
C ALA A 223 -33.16 -3.59 5.89
N GLY A 224 -33.28 -2.61 5.01
CA GLY A 224 -34.29 -1.54 5.12
C GLY A 224 -34.02 -0.51 6.22
N ASN A 225 -32.81 -0.47 6.76
CA ASN A 225 -32.41 0.45 7.85
C ASN A 225 -31.77 1.74 7.36
N MET A 226 -31.51 1.89 6.05
CA MET A 226 -30.95 3.08 5.41
C MET A 226 -31.72 3.36 4.11
N PRO A 227 -32.29 4.57 3.92
CA PRO A 227 -32.95 4.95 2.67
C PRO A 227 -31.94 5.26 1.53
N ASP A 228 -32.41 5.22 0.28
CA ASP A 228 -31.61 5.48 -0.93
C ASP A 228 -30.90 6.83 -0.87
N GLU A 229 -31.58 7.88 -0.41
CA GLU A 229 -31.02 9.22 -0.33
C GLU A 229 -29.84 9.32 0.64
N GLU A 230 -29.93 8.63 1.78
CA GLU A 230 -28.87 8.62 2.78
C GLU A 230 -27.65 7.82 2.31
N LEU A 231 -27.88 6.69 1.65
CA LEU A 231 -26.80 5.89 1.02
C LEU A 231 -26.08 6.72 -0.04
N HIS A 232 -26.84 7.44 -0.87
CA HIS A 232 -26.27 8.31 -1.92
C HIS A 232 -25.48 9.49 -1.33
N GLU A 233 -25.94 10.12 -0.26
CA GLU A 233 -25.19 11.17 0.44
C GLU A 233 -23.84 10.63 0.97
N LEU A 234 -23.84 9.44 1.58
CA LEU A 234 -22.62 8.80 2.11
C LEU A 234 -21.62 8.45 1.00
N GLU A 235 -22.08 7.85 -0.12
CA GLU A 235 -21.17 7.47 -1.22
C GLU A 235 -20.50 8.70 -1.86
N CYS A 236 -21.18 9.84 -1.91
CA CYS A 236 -20.63 11.06 -2.47
C CYS A 236 -19.50 11.68 -1.63
N VAL A 237 -19.45 11.43 -0.33
CA VAL A 237 -18.51 12.09 0.59
C VAL A 237 -17.43 11.16 1.12
N ALA A 238 -17.61 9.83 1.06
CA ALA A 238 -16.72 8.88 1.73
C ALA A 238 -15.29 8.84 1.17
N CYS A 239 -15.08 9.23 -0.09
CA CYS A 239 -13.78 9.21 -0.77
C CYS A 239 -13.45 10.58 -1.38
N PRO A 240 -13.07 11.60 -0.56
CA PRO A 240 -13.01 13.00 -1.01
C PRO A 240 -11.72 13.37 -1.76
N SER A 241 -10.72 12.49 -1.86
CA SER A 241 -9.42 12.81 -2.43
C SER A 241 -8.79 11.66 -3.21
N ALA A 242 -7.67 11.92 -3.88
CA ALA A 242 -6.76 10.87 -4.32
C ALA A 242 -6.15 10.15 -3.11
N GLY A 243 -5.73 8.91 -3.29
CA GLY A 243 -5.06 8.10 -2.30
C GLY A 243 -5.61 6.68 -2.21
N ALA A 244 -4.90 5.82 -1.52
CA ALA A 244 -5.33 4.46 -1.21
C ALA A 244 -6.28 4.45 0.00
N CYS A 245 -6.66 3.27 0.49
CA CYS A 245 -7.65 3.13 1.56
C CYS A 245 -7.36 4.00 2.79
N GLY A 246 -8.42 4.56 3.41
CA GLY A 246 -8.32 5.38 4.62
C GLY A 246 -8.08 4.59 5.91
N GLY A 247 -8.22 3.26 5.91
CA GLY A 247 -7.97 2.39 7.08
C GLY A 247 -6.76 1.48 6.89
N GLN A 248 -6.49 0.65 7.89
CA GLN A 248 -5.38 -0.32 7.88
C GLN A 248 -5.76 -1.59 7.09
N PHE A 249 -6.14 -1.38 5.83
CA PHE A 249 -6.33 -2.40 4.81
C PHE A 249 -4.97 -2.77 4.19
N THR A 250 -4.98 -3.57 3.10
CA THR A 250 -3.75 -4.13 2.55
C THR A 250 -2.77 -3.07 2.09
N ALA A 251 -3.20 -2.01 1.40
CA ALA A 251 -2.31 -0.96 0.92
C ALA A 251 -1.54 -0.28 2.07
N ASN A 252 -2.24 0.18 3.12
CA ASN A 252 -1.58 0.80 4.28
C ASN A 252 -0.76 -0.21 5.09
N THR A 253 -1.21 -1.48 5.20
CA THR A 253 -0.42 -2.55 5.82
C THR A 253 0.91 -2.75 5.10
N MET A 254 0.89 -2.88 3.77
CA MET A 254 2.12 -3.07 2.98
C MET A 254 2.97 -1.79 2.91
N ALA A 255 2.36 -0.62 3.06
CA ALA A 255 3.09 0.64 3.24
C ALA A 255 3.88 0.64 4.56
N CYS A 256 3.26 0.29 5.69
CA CYS A 256 3.95 0.12 6.97
C CYS A 256 5.06 -0.95 6.87
N VAL A 257 4.79 -2.06 6.20
CA VAL A 257 5.78 -3.11 5.92
C VAL A 257 6.98 -2.56 5.15
N SER A 258 6.77 -1.68 4.14
CA SER A 258 7.86 -1.14 3.33
C SER A 258 8.88 -0.34 4.14
N GLU A 259 8.46 0.36 5.19
CA GLU A 259 9.36 1.02 6.14
C GLU A 259 10.01 0.02 7.11
N ALA A 260 9.23 -0.91 7.65
CA ALA A 260 9.74 -1.91 8.62
C ALA A 260 10.80 -2.84 8.01
N ILE A 261 10.63 -3.19 6.73
CA ILE A 261 11.59 -4.02 5.98
C ILE A 261 12.81 -3.23 5.50
N GLY A 262 12.73 -1.89 5.54
CA GLY A 262 13.81 -0.99 5.18
C GLY A 262 13.84 -0.54 3.71
N LEU A 263 12.82 -0.84 2.88
CA LEU A 263 12.77 -0.49 1.45
C LEU A 263 12.21 0.91 1.18
N ALA A 264 11.58 1.57 2.16
CA ALA A 264 11.03 2.92 2.06
C ALA A 264 11.71 3.88 3.03
N LEU A 265 11.67 5.17 2.73
CA LEU A 265 12.17 6.20 3.63
C LEU A 265 11.28 6.33 4.87
N PRO A 266 11.85 6.61 6.06
CA PRO A 266 11.08 6.80 7.27
C PRO A 266 9.95 7.83 7.10
N ASN A 267 8.76 7.49 7.59
CA ASN A 267 7.53 8.27 7.52
C ASN A 267 6.96 8.53 6.09
N SER A 268 7.59 7.97 5.07
CA SER A 268 7.08 8.09 3.70
C SER A 268 5.81 7.28 3.47
N ALA A 269 5.56 6.24 4.25
CA ALA A 269 4.35 5.43 4.15
C ALA A 269 3.13 6.09 4.81
N GLY A 270 3.32 6.95 5.81
CA GLY A 270 2.22 7.52 6.60
C GLY A 270 1.49 8.70 5.96
N ALA A 271 2.21 9.57 5.22
CA ALA A 271 1.64 10.83 4.73
C ALA A 271 0.48 10.60 3.74
N PRO A 272 -0.69 11.26 3.90
CA PRO A 272 -1.80 11.17 2.96
C PRO A 272 -1.44 11.66 1.55
N ALA A 273 -2.09 11.10 0.53
CA ALA A 273 -1.77 11.37 -0.88
C ALA A 273 -1.90 12.84 -1.31
N PRO A 274 -2.87 13.63 -0.85
CA PRO A 274 -2.99 15.04 -1.23
C PRO A 274 -2.00 15.97 -0.52
N TYR A 275 -1.28 15.52 0.51
CA TYR A 275 -0.35 16.38 1.24
C TYR A 275 0.88 16.74 0.41
N GLU A 276 1.35 17.99 0.51
CA GLU A 276 2.56 18.47 -0.17
C GLU A 276 3.82 17.71 0.28
N SER A 277 3.85 17.22 1.53
CA SER A 277 4.94 16.40 2.04
C SER A 277 5.19 15.13 1.20
N ARG A 278 4.17 14.65 0.46
CA ARG A 278 4.32 13.53 -0.47
C ARG A 278 5.36 13.78 -1.54
N ASP A 279 5.33 14.95 -2.15
CA ASP A 279 6.28 15.29 -3.22
C ASP A 279 7.70 15.43 -2.65
N ALA A 280 7.83 15.93 -1.41
CA ALA A 280 9.12 15.98 -0.72
C ALA A 280 9.70 14.57 -0.45
N TYR A 281 8.87 13.60 -0.03
CA TYR A 281 9.31 12.20 0.12
C TYR A 281 9.67 11.57 -1.23
N ALA A 282 8.94 11.88 -2.30
CA ALA A 282 9.26 11.41 -3.64
C ALA A 282 10.62 11.95 -4.12
N GLU A 283 10.87 13.24 -3.95
CA GLU A 283 12.16 13.85 -4.27
C GLU A 283 13.29 13.25 -3.41
N ALA A 284 13.07 13.08 -2.12
CA ALA A 284 14.03 12.44 -1.22
C ALA A 284 14.33 11.00 -1.64
N SER A 285 13.32 10.23 -2.10
CA SER A 285 13.51 8.88 -2.64
C SER A 285 14.41 8.87 -3.88
N GLY A 286 14.28 9.91 -4.74
CA GLY A 286 15.17 10.11 -5.88
C GLY A 286 16.62 10.34 -5.47
N LYS A 287 16.88 11.11 -4.42
CA LYS A 287 18.23 11.31 -3.88
C LYS A 287 18.75 10.05 -3.19
N ALA A 288 17.89 9.34 -2.45
CA ALA A 288 18.26 8.13 -1.74
C ALA A 288 18.72 7.02 -2.69
N VAL A 289 18.02 6.78 -3.80
CA VAL A 289 18.42 5.74 -4.77
C VAL A 289 19.81 6.03 -5.37
N MET A 290 20.17 7.29 -5.58
CA MET A 290 21.50 7.66 -6.06
C MET A 290 22.58 7.38 -5.01
N ASN A 291 22.27 7.60 -3.72
CA ASN A 291 23.16 7.22 -2.63
C ASN A 291 23.34 5.69 -2.54
N LEU A 292 22.27 4.91 -2.78
CA LEU A 292 22.36 3.44 -2.84
C LEU A 292 23.25 2.95 -3.97
N ILE A 293 23.20 3.61 -5.17
CA ILE A 293 24.13 3.30 -6.27
C ILE A 293 25.58 3.56 -5.84
N ALA A 294 25.85 4.72 -5.24
CA ALA A 294 27.19 5.11 -4.82
C ALA A 294 27.80 4.13 -3.80
N ASN A 295 26.99 3.61 -2.90
CA ASN A 295 27.41 2.67 -1.85
C ASN A 295 27.20 1.20 -2.22
N ASN A 296 26.71 0.91 -3.42
CA ASN A 296 26.35 -0.45 -3.90
C ASN A 296 25.46 -1.22 -2.93
N ILE A 297 24.49 -0.54 -2.32
CA ILE A 297 23.48 -1.14 -1.44
C ILE A 297 22.30 -1.58 -2.30
N ARG A 298 21.89 -2.84 -2.16
CA ARG A 298 20.85 -3.48 -2.97
C ARG A 298 19.71 -4.00 -2.10
N PRO A 299 18.53 -4.27 -2.66
CA PRO A 299 17.40 -4.78 -1.89
C PRO A 299 17.68 -6.03 -1.05
N ARG A 300 18.49 -6.97 -1.55
CA ARG A 300 18.84 -8.20 -0.79
C ARG A 300 19.90 -7.98 0.31
N ASP A 301 20.57 -6.82 0.34
CA ASP A 301 21.41 -6.41 1.47
C ASP A 301 20.53 -5.85 2.62
N ILE A 302 19.38 -5.27 2.28
CA ILE A 302 18.39 -4.69 3.19
C ILE A 302 17.42 -5.75 3.69
N VAL A 303 16.84 -6.52 2.75
CA VAL A 303 15.83 -7.53 3.06
C VAL A 303 16.50 -8.84 3.44
N THR A 304 16.51 -9.09 4.73
CA THR A 304 17.08 -10.26 5.40
C THR A 304 15.99 -11.01 6.16
N ARG A 305 16.30 -12.15 6.75
CA ARG A 305 15.37 -12.85 7.64
C ARG A 305 14.89 -11.95 8.78
N LYS A 306 15.76 -11.17 9.40
CA LYS A 306 15.43 -10.25 10.49
C LYS A 306 14.47 -9.15 10.03
N SER A 307 14.71 -8.53 8.88
CA SER A 307 13.80 -7.50 8.38
C SER A 307 12.44 -8.06 7.95
N MET A 308 12.36 -9.31 7.49
CA MET A 308 11.11 -10.02 7.26
C MET A 308 10.33 -10.27 8.57
N GLU A 309 11.02 -10.57 9.66
CA GLU A 309 10.44 -10.68 11.00
C GLU A 309 9.91 -9.33 11.49
N ASN A 310 10.65 -8.24 11.27
CA ASN A 310 10.17 -6.87 11.53
C ASN A 310 8.88 -6.56 10.75
N ALA A 311 8.83 -6.93 9.48
CA ALA A 311 7.65 -6.74 8.65
C ALA A 311 6.43 -7.50 9.19
N ALA A 312 6.58 -8.77 9.55
CA ALA A 312 5.51 -9.57 10.15
C ALA A 312 5.05 -8.98 11.50
N THR A 313 5.98 -8.52 12.33
CA THR A 313 5.67 -7.84 13.59
C THR A 313 4.79 -6.61 13.37
N VAL A 314 5.09 -5.77 12.38
CA VAL A 314 4.28 -4.57 12.08
C VAL A 314 2.87 -4.94 11.60
N VAL A 315 2.72 -5.97 10.78
CA VAL A 315 1.39 -6.47 10.37
C VAL A 315 0.56 -6.84 11.59
N ALA A 316 1.13 -7.61 12.53
CA ALA A 316 0.45 -8.05 13.74
C ALA A 316 0.11 -6.87 14.67
N ALA A 317 1.08 -5.97 14.90
CA ALA A 317 0.95 -4.85 15.83
C ALA A 317 -0.08 -3.80 15.38
N THR A 318 -0.34 -3.71 14.08
CA THR A 318 -1.32 -2.78 13.51
C THR A 318 -2.70 -3.40 13.28
N GLY A 319 -2.91 -4.68 13.61
CA GLY A 319 -4.12 -5.38 13.19
C GLY A 319 -4.30 -5.32 11.68
N GLY A 320 -3.20 -5.45 10.93
CA GLY A 320 -3.12 -5.26 9.49
C GLY A 320 -3.94 -6.28 8.69
N SER A 321 -3.82 -6.21 7.38
CA SER A 321 -4.51 -7.09 6.46
C SER A 321 -3.96 -8.52 6.53
N THR A 322 -4.86 -9.51 6.43
CA THR A 322 -4.50 -10.93 6.26
C THR A 322 -3.64 -11.16 5.01
N ASN A 323 -3.74 -10.30 4.00
CA ASN A 323 -2.89 -10.31 2.82
C ASN A 323 -1.39 -10.20 3.14
N GLY A 324 -1.02 -9.59 4.28
CA GLY A 324 0.37 -9.58 4.74
C GLY A 324 0.96 -10.98 4.87
N ALA A 325 0.17 -11.93 5.37
CA ALA A 325 0.58 -13.33 5.49
C ALA A 325 0.76 -14.06 4.13
N LEU A 326 0.17 -13.53 3.07
CA LEU A 326 0.36 -14.01 1.69
C LEU A 326 1.54 -13.31 0.99
N HIS A 327 1.66 -11.99 1.20
CA HIS A 327 2.67 -11.20 0.49
C HIS A 327 4.07 -11.35 1.06
N LEU A 328 4.21 -11.49 2.40
CA LEU A 328 5.53 -11.67 3.01
C LEU A 328 6.25 -12.94 2.55
N PRO A 329 5.62 -14.13 2.50
CA PRO A 329 6.25 -15.31 1.91
C PRO A 329 6.61 -15.15 0.43
N ALA A 330 5.80 -14.46 -0.37
CA ALA A 330 6.10 -14.20 -1.77
C ALA A 330 7.33 -13.29 -1.93
N MET A 331 7.44 -12.23 -1.14
CA MET A 331 8.61 -11.35 -1.12
C MET A 331 9.86 -12.09 -0.62
N ALA A 332 9.72 -12.92 0.41
CA ALA A 332 10.80 -13.75 0.91
C ALA A 332 11.33 -14.72 -0.15
N HIS A 333 10.42 -15.34 -0.91
CA HIS A 333 10.77 -16.22 -2.03
C HIS A 333 11.65 -15.49 -3.06
N GLU A 334 11.26 -14.27 -3.47
CA GLU A 334 12.06 -13.44 -4.40
C GLU A 334 13.43 -13.06 -3.83
N ALA A 335 13.53 -12.91 -2.52
CA ALA A 335 14.80 -12.64 -1.84
C ALA A 335 15.65 -13.90 -1.61
N GLY A 336 15.10 -15.10 -1.83
CA GLY A 336 15.74 -16.37 -1.51
C GLY A 336 15.78 -16.69 0.00
N ILE A 337 14.81 -16.18 0.76
CA ILE A 337 14.68 -16.35 2.20
C ILE A 337 13.59 -17.40 2.48
N ASP A 338 13.89 -18.37 3.32
CA ASP A 338 12.91 -19.33 3.82
C ASP A 338 12.01 -18.65 4.88
N PHE A 339 10.78 -18.29 4.48
CA PHE A 339 9.82 -17.58 5.32
C PHE A 339 8.37 -17.92 4.92
N ASP A 340 7.82 -18.95 5.54
CA ASP A 340 6.50 -19.47 5.21
C ASP A 340 5.37 -18.87 6.05
N LEU A 341 4.13 -19.24 5.71
CA LEU A 341 2.92 -18.78 6.39
C LEU A 341 2.92 -19.09 7.89
N MET A 342 3.41 -20.26 8.29
CA MET A 342 3.40 -20.67 9.70
C MET A 342 4.45 -19.92 10.51
N GLN A 343 5.59 -19.59 9.92
CA GLN A 343 6.59 -18.74 10.53
C GLN A 343 6.09 -17.31 10.72
N VAL A 344 5.33 -16.78 9.75
CA VAL A 344 4.62 -15.50 9.90
C VAL A 344 3.61 -15.56 11.06
N ALA A 345 2.80 -16.61 11.13
CA ALA A 345 1.81 -16.82 12.17
C ALA A 345 2.41 -16.90 13.59
N GLU A 346 3.59 -17.52 13.74
CA GLU A 346 4.30 -17.58 15.02
C GLU A 346 4.79 -16.20 15.49
N ILE A 347 5.14 -15.30 14.57
CA ILE A 347 5.48 -13.92 14.91
C ILE A 347 4.22 -13.17 15.33
N PHE A 348 3.12 -13.31 14.61
CA PHE A 348 1.84 -12.69 14.95
C PHE A 348 1.41 -13.04 16.38
N LYS A 349 1.55 -14.30 16.79
CA LYS A 349 1.19 -14.78 18.12
C LYS A 349 1.98 -14.14 19.26
N LYS A 350 3.23 -13.71 18.98
CA LYS A 350 4.14 -13.13 19.98
C LYS A 350 4.10 -11.60 20.02
N THR A 351 3.48 -10.97 19.06
CA THR A 351 3.46 -9.52 18.88
C THR A 351 2.22 -8.92 19.53
N PRO A 352 2.30 -7.86 20.35
CA PRO A 352 1.12 -7.18 20.86
C PRO A 352 0.41 -6.37 19.76
N TYR A 353 -0.93 -6.28 19.82
CA TYR A 353 -1.72 -5.36 19.00
C TYR A 353 -1.75 -4.00 19.70
N ILE A 354 -1.21 -2.96 19.06
CA ILE A 354 -0.99 -1.65 19.68
C ILE A 354 -1.51 -0.46 18.86
N ALA A 355 -1.93 -0.62 17.61
CA ALA A 355 -2.44 0.48 16.80
C ALA A 355 -3.96 0.36 16.58
N ASP A 356 -4.71 1.32 17.13
CA ASP A 356 -6.19 1.34 17.14
C ASP A 356 -6.74 1.88 15.81
N LEU A 357 -6.59 1.10 14.73
CA LEU A 357 -6.91 1.51 13.36
C LEU A 357 -8.10 0.76 12.78
N LYS A 358 -8.99 1.47 12.07
CA LYS A 358 -10.06 0.84 11.25
C LYS A 358 -9.44 -0.19 10.28
N PRO A 359 -10.10 -1.34 10.03
CA PRO A 359 -11.46 -1.72 10.42
C PRO A 359 -11.58 -2.33 11.82
N GLY A 360 -10.52 -2.71 12.49
CA GLY A 360 -10.55 -3.35 13.82
C GLY A 360 -10.57 -2.36 15.00
N GLY A 361 -10.29 -1.10 14.75
CA GLY A 361 -10.23 -0.02 15.71
C GLY A 361 -11.01 1.21 15.26
N GLN A 362 -10.70 2.37 15.86
CA GLN A 362 -11.48 3.61 15.74
C GLN A 362 -10.90 4.61 14.73
N TYR A 363 -9.58 4.65 14.59
CA TYR A 363 -8.86 5.71 13.88
C TYR A 363 -8.58 5.34 12.41
N VAL A 364 -8.37 6.37 11.58
CA VAL A 364 -8.02 6.21 10.17
C VAL A 364 -6.52 6.41 9.93
N ALA A 365 -6.06 6.14 8.72
CA ALA A 365 -4.64 6.24 8.37
C ALA A 365 -4.05 7.65 8.57
N LYS A 366 -4.86 8.71 8.33
CA LYS A 366 -4.48 10.10 8.61
C LYS A 366 -4.14 10.30 10.08
N ASP A 367 -4.97 9.77 10.98
CA ASP A 367 -4.75 9.90 12.44
C ASP A 367 -3.46 9.22 12.88
N MET A 368 -3.12 8.07 12.28
CA MET A 368 -1.84 7.41 12.52
C MET A 368 -0.67 8.29 12.11
N TYR A 369 -0.75 8.96 10.96
CA TYR A 369 0.29 9.89 10.51
C TYR A 369 0.46 11.06 11.49
N GLU A 370 -0.64 11.65 11.93
CA GLU A 370 -0.66 12.75 12.91
C GLU A 370 -0.17 12.32 14.30
N ALA A 371 -0.36 11.06 14.67
CA ALA A 371 0.16 10.47 15.91
C ALA A 371 1.68 10.22 15.92
N GLY A 372 2.38 10.49 14.81
CA GLY A 372 3.81 10.26 14.63
C GLY A 372 4.16 9.21 13.58
N GLY A 373 3.17 8.63 12.94
CA GLY A 373 3.30 7.76 11.77
C GLY A 373 3.96 6.40 12.05
N VAL A 374 4.42 5.78 10.98
CA VAL A 374 5.12 4.49 11.04
C VAL A 374 6.39 4.57 11.90
N PRO A 375 7.21 5.64 11.89
CA PRO A 375 8.37 5.73 12.77
C PRO A 375 8.03 5.63 14.27
N MET A 376 6.90 6.22 14.72
CA MET A 376 6.44 6.11 16.11
C MET A 376 6.07 4.66 16.45
N LEU A 377 5.36 3.98 15.56
CA LEU A 377 5.02 2.57 15.71
C LEU A 377 6.29 1.71 15.82
N LEU A 378 7.23 1.90 14.90
CA LEU A 378 8.50 1.16 14.87
C LEU A 378 9.34 1.42 16.12
N LYS A 379 9.41 2.68 16.59
CA LYS A 379 10.10 3.05 17.81
C LYS A 379 9.51 2.34 19.02
N THR A 380 8.19 2.37 19.16
CA THR A 380 7.47 1.71 20.26
C THR A 380 7.72 0.20 20.30
N LEU A 381 7.71 -0.45 19.14
CA LEU A 381 8.01 -1.89 19.03
C LEU A 381 9.48 -2.20 19.28
N LEU A 382 10.39 -1.35 18.81
CA LEU A 382 11.84 -1.53 19.01
C LEU A 382 12.21 -1.42 20.49
N GLU A 383 11.70 -0.42 21.20
CA GLU A 383 11.92 -0.24 22.63
C GLU A 383 11.31 -1.36 23.47
N GLY A 384 10.21 -1.95 22.97
CA GLY A 384 9.60 -3.14 23.54
C GLY A 384 10.33 -4.46 23.26
N GLY A 385 11.39 -4.43 22.44
CA GLY A 385 12.17 -5.62 22.09
C GLY A 385 11.53 -6.53 21.03
N TYR A 386 10.57 -6.01 20.26
CA TYR A 386 9.85 -6.76 19.21
C TYR A 386 10.46 -6.62 17.82
N LEU A 387 11.42 -5.71 17.62
CA LEU A 387 12.08 -5.49 16.32
C LEU A 387 13.59 -5.68 16.40
N HIS A 388 14.18 -6.08 15.28
CA HIS A 388 15.61 -6.10 15.04
C HIS A 388 16.07 -4.73 14.54
N GLY A 389 16.69 -3.94 15.42
CA GLY A 389 17.13 -2.58 15.12
C GLY A 389 18.37 -2.49 14.22
N ASP A 390 19.14 -3.59 14.09
CA ASP A 390 20.38 -3.69 13.31
C ASP A 390 20.16 -3.91 11.79
N CYS A 391 18.92 -3.96 11.34
CA CYS A 391 18.59 -4.10 9.92
C CYS A 391 18.93 -2.84 9.14
N LEU A 392 19.66 -3.00 8.01
CA LEU A 392 19.99 -1.92 7.08
C LEU A 392 18.71 -1.42 6.37
N THR A 393 18.70 -0.13 5.99
CA THR A 393 17.59 0.49 5.28
C THR A 393 18.07 1.29 4.05
N VAL A 394 17.12 1.76 3.23
CA VAL A 394 17.42 2.62 2.05
C VAL A 394 18.06 3.97 2.39
N THR A 395 18.09 4.36 3.64
CA THR A 395 18.85 5.57 4.08
C THR A 395 20.37 5.31 4.14
N GLY A 396 20.80 4.06 4.07
CA GLY A 396 22.18 3.64 4.34
C GLY A 396 22.50 3.51 5.84
N LYS A 397 21.50 3.72 6.69
CA LYS A 397 21.56 3.54 8.15
C LYS A 397 20.74 2.33 8.57
N THR A 398 20.96 1.88 9.78
CA THR A 398 20.13 0.85 10.40
C THR A 398 18.75 1.39 10.80
N LEU A 399 17.81 0.49 11.05
CA LEU A 399 16.49 0.84 11.56
C LEU A 399 16.59 1.61 12.88
N ALA A 400 17.42 1.16 13.82
CA ALA A 400 17.61 1.81 15.13
C ALA A 400 18.14 3.24 14.98
N GLU A 401 19.16 3.46 14.12
CA GLU A 401 19.70 4.79 13.85
C GLU A 401 18.68 5.75 13.22
N ASN A 402 17.79 5.25 12.37
CA ASN A 402 16.71 6.06 11.80
C ASN A 402 15.64 6.46 12.84
N LEU A 403 15.51 5.69 13.90
CA LEU A 403 14.52 5.90 14.97
C LEU A 403 15.08 6.60 16.20
N GLU A 404 16.36 6.98 16.21
CA GLU A 404 17.03 7.53 17.40
C GLU A 404 16.36 8.79 17.94
N GLU A 405 15.98 9.72 17.05
CA GLU A 405 15.34 10.99 17.40
C GLU A 405 13.82 10.91 17.61
N ILE A 406 13.21 9.74 17.31
CA ILE A 406 11.77 9.56 17.48
C ILE A 406 11.44 9.37 18.96
N THR A 407 10.51 10.17 19.46
CA THR A 407 10.06 10.13 20.85
C THR A 407 8.57 9.80 20.91
N PHE A 408 8.18 8.89 21.81
CA PHE A 408 6.77 8.55 22.02
C PHE A 408 5.98 9.77 22.52
N ASN A 409 4.88 10.08 21.84
CA ASN A 409 3.95 11.13 22.25
C ASN A 409 2.85 10.52 23.13
N PRO A 410 2.82 10.80 24.45
CA PRO A 410 1.82 10.22 25.35
C PRO A 410 0.41 10.81 25.17
N ASP A 411 0.28 11.96 24.50
CA ASP A 411 -1.01 12.64 24.30
C ASP A 411 -1.81 12.07 23.12
N GLN A 412 -1.16 11.36 22.21
CA GLN A 412 -1.83 10.67 21.10
C GLN A 412 -2.55 9.40 21.60
N LYS A 413 -3.58 8.96 20.86
CA LYS A 413 -4.46 7.85 21.26
C LYS A 413 -4.50 6.69 20.25
N VAL A 414 -3.72 6.79 19.18
CA VAL A 414 -3.74 5.83 18.06
C VAL A 414 -2.80 4.65 18.31
N ILE A 415 -1.58 4.95 18.83
CA ILE A 415 -0.54 3.96 19.08
C ILE A 415 -0.38 3.79 20.59
N TYR A 416 -0.70 2.61 21.09
CA TYR A 416 -0.58 2.25 22.51
C TYR A 416 0.85 1.83 22.84
N PRO A 417 1.34 2.09 24.07
CA PRO A 417 2.62 1.55 24.51
C PRO A 417 2.55 0.03 24.64
N VAL A 418 3.65 -0.67 24.33
CA VAL A 418 3.72 -2.14 24.45
C VAL A 418 3.48 -2.66 25.87
N SER A 419 3.67 -1.82 26.89
CA SER A 419 3.37 -2.14 28.29
C SER A 419 1.86 -2.16 28.61
N ASN A 420 1.04 -1.56 27.75
CA ASN A 420 -0.41 -1.52 27.86
C ASN A 420 -1.06 -1.66 26.47
N PRO A 421 -0.89 -2.79 25.78
CA PRO A 421 -1.41 -2.98 24.43
C PRO A 421 -2.93 -3.12 24.42
N ILE A 422 -3.56 -2.98 23.24
CA ILE A 422 -4.98 -3.27 23.03
C ILE A 422 -5.25 -4.74 23.32
N THR A 423 -4.40 -5.62 22.77
CA THR A 423 -4.35 -7.05 23.15
C THR A 423 -2.89 -7.53 23.24
N PRO A 424 -2.61 -8.54 24.09
CA PRO A 424 -1.25 -9.05 24.25
C PRO A 424 -0.75 -9.88 23.07
N THR A 425 -1.65 -10.27 22.16
CA THR A 425 -1.35 -10.98 20.91
C THR A 425 -1.78 -10.14 19.72
N GLY A 426 -1.16 -10.37 18.55
CA GLY A 426 -1.41 -9.58 17.35
C GLY A 426 -2.88 -9.57 16.90
N GLY A 427 -3.28 -8.52 16.20
CA GLY A 427 -4.62 -8.38 15.63
C GLY A 427 -4.90 -9.33 14.45
N VAL A 428 -3.92 -10.16 14.09
CA VAL A 428 -4.03 -11.23 13.07
C VAL A 428 -3.40 -12.49 13.63
N VAL A 429 -4.03 -13.64 13.46
CA VAL A 429 -3.53 -14.92 13.97
C VAL A 429 -3.58 -16.01 12.91
N GLY A 430 -2.63 -16.96 13.01
CA GLY A 430 -2.63 -18.18 12.20
C GLY A 430 -3.42 -19.28 12.89
N LEU A 431 -4.21 -20.01 12.11
CA LEU A 431 -5.00 -21.16 12.54
C LEU A 431 -4.53 -22.41 11.82
N LYS A 432 -4.74 -23.56 12.44
CA LYS A 432 -4.53 -24.89 11.84
C LYS A 432 -5.54 -25.86 12.38
N GLY A 433 -6.09 -26.70 11.51
CA GLY A 433 -7.08 -27.71 11.89
C GLY A 433 -7.50 -28.58 10.73
N SER A 434 -8.52 -29.43 10.93
CA SER A 434 -9.01 -30.36 9.91
C SER A 434 -9.56 -29.67 8.66
N LEU A 435 -10.13 -28.46 8.82
CA LEU A 435 -10.63 -27.67 7.69
C LEU A 435 -9.48 -26.98 6.92
N ALA A 436 -8.41 -26.62 7.60
CA ALA A 436 -7.24 -25.96 7.03
C ALA A 436 -5.94 -26.62 7.54
N PRO A 437 -5.59 -27.84 7.06
CA PRO A 437 -4.44 -28.59 7.56
C PRO A 437 -3.10 -27.91 7.26
N ASP A 438 -3.02 -27.16 6.17
CA ASP A 438 -1.82 -26.40 5.76
C ASP A 438 -1.76 -24.99 6.42
N GLY A 439 -2.81 -24.59 7.13
CA GLY A 439 -2.92 -23.31 7.80
C GLY A 439 -3.96 -22.37 7.19
N ALA A 440 -4.41 -21.43 8.00
CA ALA A 440 -5.30 -20.33 7.64
C ALA A 440 -4.94 -19.09 8.44
N ILE A 441 -5.42 -17.94 8.03
CA ILE A 441 -5.21 -16.66 8.70
C ILE A 441 -6.57 -16.05 8.99
N VAL A 442 -6.70 -15.49 10.19
CA VAL A 442 -7.88 -14.72 10.59
C VAL A 442 -7.48 -13.40 11.23
N LYS A 443 -8.21 -12.35 10.90
CA LYS A 443 -8.13 -11.06 11.57
C LYS A 443 -8.99 -11.13 12.84
N VAL A 444 -8.37 -10.87 13.98
CA VAL A 444 -9.02 -10.87 15.31
C VAL A 444 -9.08 -9.46 15.91
N ALA A 445 -8.45 -8.47 15.29
CA ALA A 445 -8.55 -7.07 15.69
C ALA A 445 -10.02 -6.63 15.68
N GLY A 446 -10.49 -6.10 16.82
CA GLY A 446 -11.88 -5.68 17.02
C GLY A 446 -12.88 -6.81 17.33
N MET A 447 -12.44 -8.07 17.38
CA MET A 447 -13.33 -9.19 17.75
C MET A 447 -13.43 -9.38 19.26
N GLU A 448 -14.64 -9.42 19.79
CA GLU A 448 -14.90 -9.71 21.21
C GLU A 448 -14.86 -11.21 21.51
N LYS A 449 -15.26 -12.06 20.55
CA LYS A 449 -15.32 -13.51 20.68
C LYS A 449 -14.33 -14.18 19.73
N LEU A 450 -13.43 -14.98 20.30
CA LEU A 450 -12.41 -15.73 19.55
C LEU A 450 -12.79 -17.21 19.31
N GLN A 451 -13.97 -17.63 19.73
CA GLN A 451 -14.51 -18.97 19.51
C GLN A 451 -15.90 -18.87 18.91
N PHE A 452 -16.11 -19.64 17.85
CA PHE A 452 -17.40 -19.73 17.17
C PHE A 452 -17.70 -21.19 16.84
N GLU A 453 -18.94 -21.61 17.13
CA GLU A 453 -19.46 -22.93 16.79
C GLU A 453 -20.81 -22.74 16.09
N GLY A 454 -21.00 -23.39 14.95
CA GLY A 454 -22.21 -23.21 14.17
C GLY A 454 -22.41 -24.20 13.06
N THR A 455 -23.58 -24.10 12.40
CA THR A 455 -23.93 -24.91 11.25
C THR A 455 -23.34 -24.35 9.99
N ALA A 456 -22.58 -25.16 9.22
CA ALA A 456 -21.98 -24.75 7.96
C ALA A 456 -23.04 -24.57 6.87
N ARG A 457 -23.01 -23.41 6.21
CA ARG A 457 -23.69 -23.11 4.95
C ARG A 457 -22.65 -22.88 3.86
N CYS A 458 -22.57 -23.80 2.91
CA CYS A 458 -21.53 -23.81 1.90
C CYS A 458 -22.03 -23.21 0.58
N PHE A 459 -21.21 -22.35 -0.01
CA PHE A 459 -21.38 -21.75 -1.34
C PHE A 459 -20.14 -22.01 -2.17
N ASP A 460 -20.29 -22.14 -3.48
CA ASP A 460 -19.18 -22.46 -4.39
C ASP A 460 -18.59 -21.21 -5.07
N CYS A 461 -19.15 -20.04 -4.80
CA CYS A 461 -18.62 -18.72 -5.21
C CYS A 461 -19.13 -17.64 -4.26
N GLU A 462 -18.47 -16.48 -4.29
CA GLU A 462 -18.86 -15.31 -3.50
C GLU A 462 -20.23 -14.77 -3.90
N GLU A 463 -20.55 -14.75 -5.21
CA GLU A 463 -21.80 -14.20 -5.73
C GLU A 463 -23.04 -14.89 -5.12
N ASP A 464 -23.01 -16.22 -5.02
CA ASP A 464 -24.10 -16.99 -4.41
C ASP A 464 -24.22 -16.74 -2.90
N ALA A 465 -23.07 -16.61 -2.23
CA ALA A 465 -23.04 -16.28 -0.81
C ALA A 465 -23.56 -14.86 -0.55
N PHE A 466 -23.11 -13.88 -1.34
CA PHE A 466 -23.56 -12.49 -1.23
C PHE A 466 -25.07 -12.37 -1.48
N ALA A 467 -25.58 -13.02 -2.54
CA ALA A 467 -27.00 -13.03 -2.83
C ALA A 467 -27.85 -13.67 -1.71
N ALA A 468 -27.31 -14.67 -0.99
CA ALA A 468 -27.96 -15.23 0.17
C ALA A 468 -27.94 -14.26 1.35
N VAL A 469 -26.85 -13.52 1.53
CA VAL A 469 -26.73 -12.46 2.56
C VAL A 469 -27.70 -11.31 2.28
N GLU A 470 -27.79 -10.82 1.05
CA GLU A 470 -28.75 -9.77 0.67
C GLU A 470 -30.19 -10.14 1.01
N ARG A 471 -30.59 -11.39 0.80
CA ARG A 471 -31.92 -11.88 1.13
C ARG A 471 -32.12 -12.29 2.58
N GLU A 472 -31.09 -12.10 3.43
CA GLU A 472 -31.06 -12.59 4.81
C GLU A 472 -31.36 -14.10 4.93
N ASP A 473 -31.01 -14.90 3.89
CA ASP A 473 -31.17 -16.34 3.87
C ASP A 473 -30.04 -17.03 4.67
N TYR A 474 -29.91 -16.64 5.92
CA TYR A 474 -29.04 -17.23 6.95
C TYR A 474 -29.58 -16.85 8.33
N LYS A 475 -29.04 -17.43 9.38
CA LYS A 475 -29.49 -17.18 10.77
C LYS A 475 -28.29 -17.07 11.72
N ALA A 476 -28.55 -16.47 12.87
CA ALA A 476 -27.58 -16.46 13.97
C ALA A 476 -27.12 -17.88 14.33
N GLY A 477 -25.80 -18.06 14.43
CA GLY A 477 -25.17 -19.36 14.65
C GLY A 477 -24.79 -20.10 13.36
N ASP A 478 -25.00 -19.54 12.18
CA ASP A 478 -24.49 -20.12 10.93
C ASP A 478 -23.02 -19.77 10.71
N VAL A 479 -22.29 -20.68 10.05
CA VAL A 479 -20.95 -20.46 9.49
C VAL A 479 -21.09 -20.47 7.98
N ILE A 480 -20.96 -19.31 7.34
CA ILE A 480 -20.96 -19.17 5.90
C ILE A 480 -19.58 -19.57 5.37
N ILE A 481 -19.54 -20.54 4.47
CA ILE A 481 -18.30 -21.06 3.89
C ILE A 481 -18.32 -20.85 2.38
N ILE A 482 -17.41 -20.03 1.87
CA ILE A 482 -17.22 -19.80 0.44
C ILE A 482 -16.06 -20.66 -0.03
N ARG A 483 -16.31 -21.57 -0.96
CA ARG A 483 -15.33 -22.54 -1.45
C ARG A 483 -14.75 -22.12 -2.80
N TYR A 484 -13.60 -22.69 -3.16
CA TYR A 484 -12.93 -22.55 -4.47
C TYR A 484 -12.45 -21.13 -4.84
N GLU A 485 -12.41 -20.21 -3.89
CA GLU A 485 -11.98 -18.82 -4.09
C GLU A 485 -10.62 -18.51 -3.47
N GLY A 486 -9.99 -19.51 -2.86
CA GLY A 486 -8.66 -19.36 -2.24
C GLY A 486 -7.51 -19.37 -3.25
N PRO A 487 -6.27 -19.10 -2.80
CA PRO A 487 -5.10 -18.95 -3.68
C PRO A 487 -4.69 -20.22 -4.42
N LYS A 488 -5.07 -21.41 -3.94
CA LYS A 488 -4.76 -22.70 -4.59
C LYS A 488 -5.88 -23.20 -5.50
N GLY A 489 -7.13 -22.95 -5.17
CA GLY A 489 -8.28 -23.53 -5.88
C GLY A 489 -8.97 -22.60 -6.86
N GLY A 490 -8.83 -21.29 -6.67
CA GLY A 490 -9.40 -20.26 -7.51
C GLY A 490 -8.34 -19.59 -8.40
N PRO A 491 -8.75 -18.73 -9.31
CA PRO A 491 -7.83 -17.93 -10.13
C PRO A 491 -7.06 -16.86 -9.34
N GLY A 492 -7.17 -16.85 -8.05
CA GLY A 492 -6.55 -15.96 -7.09
C GLY A 492 -7.40 -15.89 -5.83
N MET A 493 -6.83 -15.33 -4.77
CA MET A 493 -7.60 -15.08 -3.55
C MET A 493 -8.49 -13.85 -3.74
N ARG A 494 -9.80 -14.04 -3.77
CA ARG A 494 -10.77 -12.94 -3.75
C ARG A 494 -10.90 -12.39 -2.33
N GLU A 495 -11.02 -11.08 -2.20
CA GLU A 495 -11.34 -10.45 -0.92
C GLU A 495 -12.85 -10.35 -0.77
N MET A 496 -13.35 -10.83 0.36
CA MET A 496 -14.80 -10.99 0.61
C MET A 496 -15.36 -9.82 1.43
N LEU A 497 -14.85 -8.60 1.23
CA LEU A 497 -15.27 -7.43 2.01
C LEU A 497 -16.75 -7.10 1.79
N SER A 498 -17.24 -7.24 0.56
CA SER A 498 -18.66 -6.99 0.26
C SER A 498 -19.57 -7.87 1.09
N THR A 499 -19.33 -9.19 1.11
CA THR A 499 -20.12 -10.15 1.86
C THR A 499 -19.97 -9.93 3.38
N THR A 500 -18.74 -9.71 3.86
CA THR A 500 -18.47 -9.45 5.27
C THR A 500 -19.17 -8.19 5.77
N SER A 501 -19.00 -7.08 5.05
CA SER A 501 -19.57 -5.79 5.45
C SER A 501 -21.09 -5.76 5.37
N ALA A 502 -21.71 -6.49 4.42
CA ALA A 502 -23.15 -6.66 4.36
C ALA A 502 -23.69 -7.36 5.62
N ILE A 503 -23.04 -8.43 6.09
CA ILE A 503 -23.39 -9.12 7.34
C ILE A 503 -23.28 -8.17 8.55
N TYR A 504 -22.22 -7.37 8.62
CA TYR A 504 -22.04 -6.35 9.67
C TYR A 504 -23.10 -5.26 9.58
N GLY A 505 -23.39 -4.73 8.39
CA GLY A 505 -24.42 -3.72 8.15
C GLY A 505 -25.82 -4.18 8.55
N GLN A 506 -26.14 -5.48 8.42
CA GLN A 506 -27.37 -6.11 8.89
C GLN A 506 -27.39 -6.35 10.42
N GLY A 507 -26.33 -6.00 11.17
CA GLY A 507 -26.22 -6.20 12.62
C GLY A 507 -25.98 -7.64 13.05
N ASN A 508 -25.40 -8.47 12.17
CA ASN A 508 -25.16 -9.89 12.39
C ASN A 508 -23.67 -10.28 12.47
N GLY A 509 -22.75 -9.31 12.48
CA GLY A 509 -21.31 -9.54 12.47
C GLY A 509 -20.79 -10.41 13.63
N ASP A 510 -21.40 -10.29 14.83
CA ASP A 510 -21.05 -11.12 16.02
C ASP A 510 -21.80 -12.45 16.09
N LYS A 511 -22.77 -12.68 15.21
CA LYS A 511 -23.70 -13.81 15.25
C LYS A 511 -23.43 -14.85 14.18
N VAL A 512 -22.62 -14.52 13.18
CA VAL A 512 -22.32 -15.35 12.00
C VAL A 512 -20.82 -15.31 11.75
N ALA A 513 -20.22 -16.44 11.43
CA ALA A 513 -18.84 -16.49 10.97
C ALA A 513 -18.78 -16.66 9.45
N LEU A 514 -17.78 -16.05 8.80
CA LEU A 514 -17.48 -16.20 7.38
C LEU A 514 -16.10 -16.84 7.21
N ILE A 515 -16.01 -17.88 6.37
CA ILE A 515 -14.78 -18.63 6.05
C ILE A 515 -14.65 -18.75 4.53
#